data_ef05fd759629734cb07c2def5758adfc
#
_entry.id   ef05fd759629734cb07c2def5758adfc
#
_cell.length_a   1.000
_cell.length_b   1.000
_cell.length_c   1.000
_cell.angle_alpha   90.00
_cell.angle_beta   90.00
_cell.angle_gamma   90.00
#
_symmetry.space_group_name_H-M   'P 1'
#
loop_
_entity.id
_entity.type
_entity.pdbx_description
1 polymer ?
#
loop_
_entity_poly.entity_id
_entity_poly.type
_entity_poly.pdbx_seq_one_letter_code
_entity_poly.pdbx_strand_id
1 'polypeptide(L)'
;QADFDHSRRHIRPHLDLDQSYTSSEYWVYSKELSYNPAMWTFAHLSYNYTTPGSGSDYIEFLEGFKKAKTIAESEQSHEIYKIVSGSNPDTWVWAYPMEKMEDMSSTASLGGGGEFLQDALGKAEADRINDIYQKVTKSRMRQVIKFRPELSTSIGNDEN
;
A
#
# COMPACT_ATOMS: atom_id res chain seq x y z
N GLN A 1 5.04 -25.12 -5.44
CA GLN A 1 6.19 -24.40 -4.83
C GLN A 1 5.66 -23.01 -4.54
N ALA A 2 5.27 -22.75 -3.27
CA ALA A 2 4.78 -21.45 -2.87
C ALA A 2 5.99 -20.51 -2.75
N ASP A 3 6.05 -19.49 -3.60
CA ASP A 3 6.97 -18.40 -3.43
C ASP A 3 6.71 -17.76 -2.06
N PHE A 4 7.68 -17.88 -1.16
CA PHE A 4 7.66 -17.20 0.12
C PHE A 4 7.81 -15.70 -0.15
N ASP A 5 6.68 -15.04 -0.14
CA ASP A 5 6.60 -13.61 -0.39
C ASP A 5 7.08 -12.83 0.84
N HIS A 6 7.88 -11.81 0.61
CA HIS A 6 8.64 -11.07 1.60
C HIS A 6 7.72 -10.38 2.63
N SER A 7 7.50 -10.99 3.78
CA SER A 7 6.89 -10.31 4.93
C SER A 7 7.87 -9.28 5.49
N ARG A 8 7.65 -8.00 5.25
CA ARG A 8 8.46 -6.93 5.83
C ARG A 8 7.94 -6.60 7.23
N ARG A 9 8.80 -6.73 8.22
CA ARG A 9 8.51 -6.35 9.61
C ARG A 9 8.75 -4.85 9.78
N HIS A 10 7.72 -4.12 10.15
CA HIS A 10 7.85 -2.71 10.48
C HIS A 10 7.73 -2.50 11.98
N ILE A 11 8.76 -1.94 12.60
CA ILE A 11 8.80 -1.60 14.02
C ILE A 11 8.59 -0.10 14.13
N ARG A 12 7.52 0.34 14.78
CA ARG A 12 7.30 1.73 15.17
C ARG A 12 7.69 1.93 16.63
N PRO A 13 8.69 2.74 16.94
CA PRO A 13 8.86 3.24 18.29
C PRO A 13 7.83 4.34 18.55
N HIS A 14 6.90 4.12 19.47
CA HIS A 14 6.15 5.20 20.10
C HIS A 14 6.96 5.65 21.32
N LEU A 15 7.52 6.85 21.24
CA LEU A 15 8.14 7.51 22.39
C LEU A 15 7.04 8.22 23.19
N ASP A 16 6.50 7.54 24.19
CA ASP A 16 5.88 8.22 25.32
C ASP A 16 6.94 8.38 26.41
N LEU A 17 7.04 9.55 27.01
CA LEU A 17 8.18 9.96 27.85
C LEU A 17 8.41 9.08 29.09
N ASP A 18 7.47 8.20 29.46
CA ASP A 18 7.57 7.31 30.61
C ASP A 18 7.46 5.81 30.30
N GLN A 19 7.13 5.41 29.06
CA GLN A 19 7.08 4.00 28.67
C GLN A 19 7.39 3.85 27.18
N SER A 20 8.46 3.14 26.86
CA SER A 20 8.75 2.78 25.47
C SER A 20 7.87 1.60 25.05
N TYR A 21 6.82 1.86 24.27
CA TYR A 21 6.05 0.81 23.59
C TYR A 21 6.69 0.49 22.25
N THR A 22 7.05 -0.78 22.07
CA THR A 22 7.40 -1.29 20.73
C THR A 22 6.18 -1.99 20.16
N SER A 23 5.63 -1.47 19.08
CA SER A 23 4.59 -2.15 18.31
C SER A 23 5.20 -2.77 17.05
N SER A 24 4.77 -3.98 16.73
CA SER A 24 5.18 -4.68 15.51
C SER A 24 3.95 -4.94 14.64
N GLU A 25 4.09 -4.72 13.35
CA GLU A 25 3.06 -5.06 12.37
C GLU A 25 3.65 -6.04 11.37
N TYR A 26 2.87 -7.07 11.00
CA TYR A 26 3.21 -7.99 9.93
C TYR A 26 2.37 -7.65 8.71
N TRP A 27 3.06 -7.38 7.61
CA TRP A 27 2.45 -7.05 6.34
C TRP A 27 2.70 -8.18 5.34
N VAL A 28 1.66 -8.59 4.66
CA VAL A 28 1.75 -9.54 3.54
C VAL A 28 1.65 -8.76 2.25
N TYR A 29 2.65 -8.91 1.40
CA TYR A 29 2.67 -8.33 0.07
C TYR A 29 1.68 -9.03 -0.85
N SER A 30 0.89 -8.27 -1.61
CA SER A 30 -0.02 -8.80 -2.62
C SER A 30 0.48 -8.46 -4.03
N LYS A 31 1.13 -9.43 -4.66
CA LYS A 31 1.63 -9.31 -6.03
C LYS A 31 0.51 -9.07 -7.04
N GLU A 32 -0.61 -9.77 -6.86
CA GLU A 32 -1.77 -9.69 -7.75
C GLU A 32 -2.41 -8.31 -7.77
N LEU A 33 -2.38 -7.60 -6.65
CA LEU A 33 -2.98 -6.27 -6.50
C LEU A 33 -1.98 -5.13 -6.73
N SER A 34 -0.69 -5.42 -6.75
CA SER A 34 0.38 -4.45 -7.02
C SER A 34 0.53 -4.18 -8.51
N TYR A 35 1.06 -3.00 -8.86
CA TYR A 35 1.30 -2.58 -10.24
C TYR A 35 2.71 -2.03 -10.40
N ASN A 36 3.50 -2.58 -11.33
CA ASN A 36 4.89 -2.21 -11.61
C ASN A 36 5.74 -2.02 -10.35
N PRO A 37 5.84 -3.07 -9.46
CA PRO A 37 6.60 -2.94 -8.22
C PRO A 37 8.07 -2.59 -8.53
N ALA A 38 8.62 -1.63 -7.79
CA ALA A 38 9.97 -1.12 -8.02
C ALA A 38 10.76 -1.06 -6.70
N MET A 39 12.08 -1.15 -6.81
CA MET A 39 12.96 -0.82 -5.68
C MET A 39 12.83 0.66 -5.36
N TRP A 40 12.82 0.99 -4.07
CA TRP A 40 12.63 2.37 -3.63
C TRP A 40 13.57 2.76 -2.48
N THR A 41 14.02 4.01 -2.52
CA THR A 41 14.75 4.64 -1.42
C THR A 41 13.78 5.25 -0.41
N PHE A 42 12.70 5.85 -0.91
CA PHE A 42 11.60 6.36 -0.12
C PHE A 42 10.29 5.73 -0.58
N ALA A 43 9.34 5.61 0.31
CA ALA A 43 7.98 5.27 -0.06
C ALA A 43 6.97 6.18 0.67
N HIS A 44 6.00 6.66 -0.08
CA HIS A 44 4.80 7.26 0.48
C HIS A 44 3.82 6.13 0.81
N LEU A 45 3.56 5.93 2.08
CA LEU A 45 2.63 4.92 2.56
C LEU A 45 1.25 5.54 2.80
N SER A 46 0.22 4.87 2.31
CA SER A 46 -1.18 5.18 2.62
C SER A 46 -1.82 3.98 3.30
N TYR A 47 -2.11 4.11 4.59
CA TYR A 47 -2.86 3.12 5.36
C TYR A 47 -4.34 3.39 5.19
N ASN A 48 -5.05 2.43 4.63
CA ASN A 48 -6.49 2.51 4.42
C ASN A 48 -7.17 1.55 5.40
N TYR A 49 -7.85 2.13 6.39
CA TYR A 49 -8.61 1.40 7.40
C TYR A 49 -9.98 1.08 6.84
N THR A 50 -10.27 -0.20 6.66
CA THR A 50 -11.53 -0.63 6.06
C THR A 50 -12.54 -1.06 7.11
N THR A 51 -13.80 -1.14 6.70
CA THR A 51 -14.86 -1.70 7.53
C THR A 51 -14.60 -3.19 7.75
N PRO A 52 -14.69 -3.71 8.98
CA PRO A 52 -14.57 -5.14 9.24
C PRO A 52 -15.50 -5.95 8.32
N GLY A 53 -14.94 -7.00 7.70
CA GLY A 53 -15.68 -7.86 6.79
C GLY A 53 -15.81 -7.34 5.34
N SER A 54 -15.33 -6.13 5.03
CA SER A 54 -15.37 -5.56 3.65
C SER A 54 -14.15 -5.89 2.81
N GLY A 55 -13.37 -6.90 3.19
CA GLY A 55 -12.12 -7.23 2.51
C GLY A 55 -12.29 -7.55 1.03
N SER A 56 -13.35 -8.29 0.66
CA SER A 56 -13.66 -8.61 -0.73
C SER A 56 -14.00 -7.37 -1.57
N ASP A 57 -14.80 -6.47 -1.02
CA ASP A 57 -15.18 -5.24 -1.71
C ASP A 57 -13.95 -4.34 -1.90
N TYR A 58 -13.05 -4.30 -0.89
CA TYR A 58 -11.82 -3.54 -1.02
C TYR A 58 -10.84 -4.14 -2.05
N ILE A 59 -10.77 -5.48 -2.15
CA ILE A 59 -10.02 -6.18 -3.21
C ILE A 59 -10.59 -5.82 -4.58
N GLU A 60 -11.89 -5.83 -4.76
CA GLU A 60 -12.55 -5.42 -6.01
C GLU A 60 -12.18 -3.99 -6.42
N PHE A 61 -12.15 -3.07 -5.46
CA PHE A 61 -11.65 -1.71 -5.68
C PHE A 61 -10.19 -1.71 -6.16
N LEU A 62 -9.30 -2.47 -5.49
CA LEU A 62 -7.88 -2.56 -5.84
C LEU A 62 -7.66 -3.14 -7.25
N GLU A 63 -8.41 -4.18 -7.62
CA GLU A 63 -8.39 -4.79 -8.95
C GLU A 63 -8.83 -3.79 -10.03
N GLY A 64 -9.91 -3.04 -9.78
CA GLY A 64 -10.38 -1.99 -10.66
C GLY A 64 -9.34 -0.88 -10.84
N PHE A 65 -8.68 -0.47 -9.77
CA PHE A 65 -7.62 0.53 -9.82
C PHE A 65 -6.40 0.04 -10.61
N LYS A 66 -5.96 -1.20 -10.38
CA LYS A 66 -4.88 -1.82 -11.15
C LYS A 66 -5.23 -1.92 -12.63
N LYS A 67 -6.46 -2.35 -12.96
CA LYS A 67 -6.96 -2.41 -14.33
C LYS A 67 -6.89 -1.04 -15.02
N ALA A 68 -7.30 0.02 -14.33
CA ALA A 68 -7.22 1.38 -14.86
C ALA A 68 -5.77 1.78 -15.17
N LYS A 69 -4.83 1.48 -14.26
CA LYS A 69 -3.41 1.75 -14.50
C LYS A 69 -2.85 0.97 -15.68
N THR A 70 -3.28 -0.27 -15.85
CA THR A 70 -2.86 -1.10 -16.98
C THR A 70 -3.37 -0.54 -18.32
N ILE A 71 -4.64 -0.10 -18.37
CA ILE A 71 -5.23 0.50 -19.58
C ILE A 71 -4.56 1.83 -19.93
N ALA A 72 -4.26 2.65 -18.91
CA ALA A 72 -3.60 3.95 -19.08
C ALA A 72 -2.09 3.85 -19.28
N GLU A 73 -1.52 2.64 -19.30
CA GLU A 73 -0.06 2.41 -19.38
C GLU A 73 0.73 3.29 -18.39
N SER A 74 0.21 3.39 -17.15
CA SER A 74 0.73 4.30 -16.15
C SER A 74 2.19 3.97 -15.78
N GLU A 75 3.05 4.97 -15.79
CA GLU A 75 4.43 4.82 -15.30
C GLU A 75 4.53 4.73 -13.77
N GLN A 76 3.46 5.09 -13.06
CA GLN A 76 3.47 5.14 -11.62
C GLN A 76 3.27 3.76 -11.00
N SER A 77 4.27 3.34 -10.24
CA SER A 77 4.23 2.09 -9.47
C SER A 77 3.40 2.21 -8.21
N HIS A 78 2.83 1.09 -7.76
CA HIS A 78 2.37 0.94 -6.38
C HIS A 78 2.49 -0.51 -5.94
N GLU A 79 2.74 -0.68 -4.66
CA GLU A 79 2.73 -1.97 -3.99
C GLU A 79 1.60 -2.01 -2.97
N ILE A 80 0.91 -3.15 -2.88
CA ILE A 80 -0.20 -3.37 -1.96
C ILE A 80 0.21 -4.39 -0.90
N TYR A 81 -0.04 -4.05 0.34
CA TYR A 81 0.17 -4.93 1.49
C TYR A 81 -1.09 -5.02 2.32
N LYS A 82 -1.32 -6.19 2.92
CA LYS A 82 -2.35 -6.44 3.93
C LYS A 82 -1.70 -6.54 5.30
N ILE A 83 -2.20 -5.81 6.29
CA ILE A 83 -1.79 -6.04 7.69
C ILE A 83 -2.52 -7.29 8.17
N VAL A 84 -1.74 -8.29 8.60
CA VAL A 84 -2.28 -9.57 9.07
C VAL A 84 -2.10 -9.76 10.58
N SER A 85 -1.21 -8.98 11.19
CA SER A 85 -1.02 -8.96 12.64
C SER A 85 -0.48 -7.60 13.08
N GLY A 86 -0.90 -7.13 14.24
CA GLY A 86 -0.49 -5.84 14.80
C GLY A 86 -1.70 -4.97 15.15
N SER A 87 -1.65 -3.69 14.80
CA SER A 87 -2.59 -2.68 15.30
C SER A 87 -4.02 -2.84 14.79
N ASN A 88 -4.20 -3.16 13.51
CA ASN A 88 -5.53 -3.31 12.92
C ASN A 88 -5.48 -4.22 11.68
N PRO A 89 -6.03 -5.44 11.77
CA PRO A 89 -6.03 -6.41 10.67
C PRO A 89 -6.92 -6.00 9.47
N ASP A 90 -7.85 -5.05 9.64
CA ASP A 90 -8.67 -4.52 8.54
C ASP A 90 -7.99 -3.34 7.84
N THR A 91 -6.65 -3.36 7.78
CA THR A 91 -5.86 -2.29 7.16
C THR A 91 -5.15 -2.79 5.90
N TRP A 92 -5.26 -2.01 4.85
CA TRP A 92 -4.49 -2.15 3.63
C TRP A 92 -3.47 -1.02 3.52
N VAL A 93 -2.26 -1.35 3.13
CA VAL A 93 -1.18 -0.37 2.97
C VAL A 93 -0.82 -0.29 1.50
N TRP A 94 -0.90 0.92 0.95
CA TRP A 94 -0.37 1.25 -0.36
C TRP A 94 1.00 1.85 -0.16
N ALA A 95 2.00 1.34 -0.85
CA ALA A 95 3.31 1.93 -0.91
C ALA A 95 3.54 2.47 -2.33
N TYR A 96 3.80 3.77 -2.42
CA TYR A 96 4.16 4.44 -3.66
C TYR A 96 5.66 4.69 -3.64
N PRO A 97 6.44 3.98 -4.47
CA PRO A 97 7.87 4.18 -4.60
C PRO A 97 8.23 5.62 -4.98
N MET A 98 9.27 6.15 -4.35
CA MET A 98 9.84 7.47 -4.65
C MET A 98 11.37 7.38 -4.64
N GLU A 99 12.02 8.11 -5.51
CA GLU A 99 13.49 8.24 -5.49
C GLU A 99 13.94 9.30 -4.47
N LYS A 100 13.18 10.37 -4.34
CA LYS A 100 13.47 11.52 -3.46
C LYS A 100 12.20 12.07 -2.82
N MET A 101 12.37 12.86 -1.77
CA MET A 101 11.25 13.41 -0.99
C MET A 101 10.38 14.40 -1.78
N GLU A 102 10.96 15.09 -2.75
CA GLU A 102 10.25 16.05 -3.59
C GLU A 102 9.17 15.38 -4.46
N ASP A 103 9.30 14.08 -4.72
CA ASP A 103 8.33 13.28 -5.51
C ASP A 103 7.01 13.06 -4.74
N MET A 104 6.96 13.42 -3.45
CA MET A 104 5.77 13.26 -2.61
C MET A 104 4.55 13.99 -3.17
N SER A 105 4.73 15.14 -3.80
CA SER A 105 3.63 15.91 -4.38
C SER A 105 2.92 15.16 -5.51
N SER A 106 3.67 14.46 -6.34
CA SER A 106 3.14 13.64 -7.44
C SER A 106 2.42 12.41 -6.92
N THR A 107 2.93 11.77 -5.85
CA THR A 107 2.30 10.60 -5.23
C THR A 107 1.09 10.97 -4.37
N ALA A 108 1.06 12.15 -3.77
CA ALA A 108 -0.06 12.61 -2.94
C ALA A 108 -1.35 12.83 -3.75
N SER A 109 -1.24 13.20 -5.02
CA SER A 109 -2.38 13.38 -5.93
C SER A 109 -3.07 12.05 -6.31
N LEU A 110 -2.36 10.93 -6.17
CA LEU A 110 -2.84 9.60 -6.57
C LEU A 110 -4.00 9.06 -5.72
N GLY A 111 -4.30 9.67 -4.60
CA GLY A 111 -5.45 9.30 -3.76
C GLY A 111 -6.79 9.88 -4.20
N GLY A 112 -6.82 10.65 -5.30
CA GLY A 112 -8.01 11.27 -5.86
C GLY A 112 -8.32 10.78 -7.27
N GLY A 113 -8.36 9.46 -7.47
CA GLY A 113 -8.42 8.79 -8.76
C GLY A 113 -9.64 9.04 -9.66
N GLY A 114 -10.48 10.05 -9.38
CA GLY A 114 -11.72 10.24 -10.12
C GLY A 114 -11.53 10.42 -11.63
N GLU A 115 -10.78 11.42 -12.07
CA GLU A 115 -10.56 11.68 -13.50
C GLU A 115 -9.77 10.54 -14.15
N PHE A 116 -8.68 10.11 -13.53
CA PHE A 116 -7.86 9.00 -14.03
C PHE A 116 -8.66 7.70 -14.23
N LEU A 117 -9.54 7.34 -13.26
CA LEU A 117 -10.40 6.16 -13.39
C LEU A 117 -11.42 6.34 -14.51
N GLN A 118 -12.00 7.54 -14.66
CA GLN A 118 -12.97 7.82 -15.73
C GLN A 118 -12.35 7.74 -17.11
N ASP A 119 -11.14 8.27 -17.27
CA ASP A 119 -10.42 8.22 -18.55
C ASP A 119 -10.08 6.79 -18.96
N ALA A 120 -9.66 5.97 -17.98
CA ALA A 120 -9.23 4.59 -18.24
C ALA A 120 -10.41 3.60 -18.37
N LEU A 121 -11.44 3.72 -17.54
CA LEU A 121 -12.51 2.72 -17.41
C LEU A 121 -13.86 3.19 -17.95
N GLY A 122 -13.99 4.48 -18.24
CA GLY A 122 -15.27 5.14 -18.51
C GLY A 122 -16.02 5.48 -17.22
N LYS A 123 -16.93 6.48 -17.34
CA LYS A 123 -17.59 7.09 -16.17
C LYS A 123 -18.34 6.08 -15.29
N ALA A 124 -19.13 5.19 -15.88
CA ALA A 124 -19.98 4.27 -15.12
C ALA A 124 -19.17 3.31 -14.25
N GLU A 125 -18.08 2.75 -14.77
CA GLU A 125 -17.23 1.84 -14.04
C GLU A 125 -16.36 2.58 -13.00
N ALA A 126 -15.88 3.77 -13.35
CA ALA A 126 -15.14 4.61 -12.42
C ALA A 126 -16.01 5.01 -11.22
N ASP A 127 -17.26 5.41 -11.45
CA ASP A 127 -18.21 5.74 -10.37
C ASP A 127 -18.44 4.51 -9.48
N ARG A 128 -18.67 3.33 -10.07
CA ARG A 128 -18.85 2.09 -9.32
C ARG A 128 -17.65 1.77 -8.42
N ILE A 129 -16.43 1.84 -8.94
CA ILE A 129 -15.20 1.59 -8.20
C ILE A 129 -15.00 2.61 -7.07
N ASN A 130 -15.27 3.88 -7.34
CA ASN A 130 -15.20 4.93 -6.33
C ASN A 130 -16.25 4.73 -5.23
N ASP A 131 -17.47 4.34 -5.56
CA ASP A 131 -18.53 4.07 -4.60
C ASP A 131 -18.15 2.92 -3.66
N ILE A 132 -17.53 1.86 -4.18
CA ILE A 132 -16.99 0.77 -3.36
C ILE A 132 -15.97 1.35 -2.37
N TYR A 133 -14.99 2.11 -2.84
CA TYR A 133 -13.97 2.71 -1.99
C TYR A 133 -14.55 3.56 -0.87
N GLN A 134 -15.49 4.46 -1.21
CA GLN A 134 -16.14 5.36 -0.25
C GLN A 134 -16.94 4.58 0.80
N LYS A 135 -17.64 3.52 0.38
CA LYS A 135 -18.44 2.68 1.26
C LYS A 135 -17.59 1.91 2.28
N VAL A 136 -16.44 1.39 1.85
CA VAL A 136 -15.67 0.45 2.69
C VAL A 136 -14.51 1.11 3.44
N THR A 137 -14.02 2.26 3.01
CA THR A 137 -12.89 2.95 3.65
C THR A 137 -13.38 3.89 4.74
N LYS A 138 -13.06 3.59 5.99
CA LYS A 138 -13.44 4.41 7.15
C LYS A 138 -12.53 5.62 7.34
N SER A 139 -11.25 5.41 7.20
CA SER A 139 -10.25 6.47 7.40
C SER A 139 -8.95 6.13 6.69
N ARG A 140 -8.11 7.13 6.54
CA ARG A 140 -6.81 6.99 5.92
C ARG A 140 -5.75 7.74 6.70
N MET A 141 -4.58 7.12 6.86
CA MET A 141 -3.38 7.75 7.38
C MET A 141 -2.27 7.69 6.33
N ARG A 142 -1.47 8.74 6.25
CA ARG A 142 -0.33 8.80 5.33
C ARG A 142 0.96 9.04 6.08
N GLN A 143 2.04 8.45 5.60
CA GLN A 143 3.40 8.71 6.09
C GLN A 143 4.41 8.45 4.99
N VAL A 144 5.59 9.04 5.15
CA VAL A 144 6.74 8.76 4.29
C VAL A 144 7.75 7.96 5.10
N ILE A 145 8.28 6.91 4.49
CA ILE A 145 9.37 6.13 5.07
C ILE A 145 10.59 6.18 4.15
N LYS A 146 11.77 6.07 4.75
CA LYS A 146 13.04 5.87 4.04
C LYS A 146 13.52 4.46 4.28
N PHE A 147 13.89 3.76 3.23
CA PHE A 147 14.55 2.48 3.34
C PHE A 147 16.00 2.66 3.79
N ARG A 148 16.40 1.92 4.82
CA ARG A 148 17.73 1.94 5.40
C ARG A 148 18.32 0.54 5.31
N PRO A 149 18.98 0.19 4.20
CA PRO A 149 19.51 -1.17 3.98
C PRO A 149 20.51 -1.58 5.06
N GLU A 150 21.25 -0.61 5.60
CA GLU A 150 22.22 -0.83 6.66
C GLU A 150 21.60 -1.24 8.02
N LEU A 151 20.29 -1.00 8.19
CA LEU A 151 19.52 -1.41 9.37
C LEU A 151 18.67 -2.66 9.10
N SER A 152 18.66 -3.15 7.87
CA SER A 152 17.94 -4.36 7.50
C SER A 152 18.84 -5.57 7.69
N THR A 153 18.41 -6.54 8.49
CA THR A 153 19.08 -7.84 8.51
C THR A 153 18.87 -8.49 7.14
N SER A 154 19.95 -8.66 6.38
CA SER A 154 19.95 -9.63 5.29
C SER A 154 19.66 -10.98 5.92
N ILE A 155 18.50 -11.56 5.62
CA ILE A 155 18.31 -12.99 5.81
C ILE A 155 19.32 -13.60 4.82
N GLY A 156 20.45 -14.08 5.35
CA GLY A 156 21.49 -14.69 4.55
C GLY A 156 20.83 -15.81 3.73
N ASN A 157 21.02 -15.75 2.43
CA ASN A 157 20.91 -16.92 1.61
C ASN A 157 22.08 -17.82 2.03
N ASP A 158 21.89 -18.61 3.08
CA ASP A 158 22.73 -19.76 3.33
C ASP A 158 22.39 -20.76 2.23
N GLU A 159 22.98 -20.52 1.05
CA GLU A 159 23.15 -21.54 0.03
C GLU A 159 24.13 -22.58 0.61
N ASN A 160 23.61 -23.69 1.06
CA ASN A 160 24.29 -24.97 1.20
C ASN A 160 23.52 -26.07 0.49
#